data_f1a4b78467f2082897a677cc6293497b
#
_entry.id   f1a4b78467f2082897a677cc6293497b
#
_cell.length_a   1.000
_cell.length_b   1.000
_cell.length_c   1.000
_cell.angle_alpha   90.00
_cell.angle_beta   90.00
_cell.angle_gamma   90.00
#
_symmetry.space_group_name_H-M   'P 1'
#
loop_
_entity.id
_entity.type
_entity.pdbx_description
1 polymer ?
#
loop_
_entity_poly.entity_id
_entity_poly.type
_entity_poly.pdbx_seq_one_letter_code
_entity_poly.pdbx_strand_id
1 'polypeptide(L)'
;MFKRIKPLLLLIGLVIWSCATPPPVATPTPIISPTVSILSPVNNQTINEIVTVVVETKDNDGIDKVEFYIDDSLVFTDLESFYEYQWNTIQYEDDSKHAVKVISYDLSGHSTISEPNVYVIDNSTSHPQRVNIISVSYTVTEMTIEWEGATDQDFKEYKVLYSSIEGGDKDTLTSYSDQSRTTHILTDFDPAQENWFWVDVLDIYGLSTMSSGMANEIDDAPTSSDLYPISLNDEFQIMWSKNHNNDFGSYKLYQSFSEDMSNQILVYETNYRTDTTFVLSVDVLKYYQLVVEDIWGIQSKSNIEIGDYEIKIWGEYYSIVNTIELNLIENQLTGNIPPEIGILTNLTGLFLSYNYLQGEIPSEIGNLRNLTELHLGHNSLQGEIPPEIGNLVNLTYLSLWDNELTGSIPPEIGNLVNLTYLSLWDNKLTGSIPREIGNLSKLTYLSLWDNELTGSIPPEIGNLNNLIFLSISENKINGHIPLELGNLVHLNSLGLFNNELKGSIPSEIGNLTNLTYLGLFNNELTGGIPSEIWELKNMEFFRLENNQLINDIPESLCELDYNWSNTTFFNISNNQFSPPYPECVKEYITIMIPPFVFNK
;
A
#
# COMPACT_ATOMS: atom_id res chain seq x y z
N MET A 1 -12.62 8.11 22.96
CA MET A 1 -14.00 8.46 23.33
C MET A 1 -14.61 7.32 24.12
N PHE A 2 -14.50 7.35 25.44
CA PHE A 2 -15.35 6.62 26.40
C PHE A 2 -14.86 7.01 27.81
N LYS A 3 -15.52 7.99 28.38
CA LYS A 3 -15.36 8.39 29.80
C LYS A 3 -16.07 7.37 30.67
N ARG A 4 -15.35 6.76 31.60
CA ARG A 4 -15.94 5.98 32.69
C ARG A 4 -16.41 6.93 33.82
N ILE A 5 -17.69 6.91 34.08
CA ILE A 5 -18.35 7.57 35.24
C ILE A 5 -18.32 6.56 36.39
N LYS A 6 -17.82 6.97 37.54
CA LYS A 6 -17.99 6.23 38.80
C LYS A 6 -19.28 6.68 39.49
N PRO A 7 -20.06 5.80 40.08
CA PRO A 7 -21.27 6.18 40.81
C PRO A 7 -20.98 6.65 42.24
N LEU A 8 -21.63 7.71 42.59
CA LEU A 8 -21.69 8.28 43.96
C LEU A 8 -22.74 7.50 44.75
N LEU A 9 -22.34 6.85 45.86
CA LEU A 9 -23.27 6.23 46.79
C LEU A 9 -23.79 7.29 47.77
N LEU A 10 -25.08 7.56 47.69
CA LEU A 10 -25.83 8.38 48.65
C LEU A 10 -26.28 7.49 49.83
N LEU A 11 -25.77 7.74 51.04
CA LEU A 11 -26.29 7.13 52.26
C LEU A 11 -27.28 8.10 52.91
N ILE A 12 -28.56 7.75 52.91
CA ILE A 12 -29.62 8.42 53.63
C ILE A 12 -29.61 7.90 55.06
N GLY A 13 -29.20 8.74 55.99
CA GLY A 13 -29.31 8.47 57.42
C GLY A 13 -30.59 9.09 58.01
N LEU A 14 -31.39 8.27 58.61
CA LEU A 14 -32.59 8.66 59.34
C LEU A 14 -32.23 9.56 60.53
N VAL A 15 -32.88 10.72 60.62
CA VAL A 15 -32.88 11.58 61.83
C VAL A 15 -33.93 11.08 62.77
N ILE A 16 -33.51 10.54 63.92
CA ILE A 16 -34.36 10.31 65.09
C ILE A 16 -34.17 11.50 65.99
N TRP A 17 -35.25 12.25 66.21
CA TRP A 17 -35.30 13.34 67.15
C TRP A 17 -35.46 12.75 68.59
N SER A 18 -34.41 12.90 69.39
CA SER A 18 -34.48 12.66 70.83
C SER A 18 -34.23 13.99 71.56
N CYS A 19 -35.15 14.42 72.37
CA CYS A 19 -34.98 15.54 73.29
C CYS A 19 -33.82 15.25 74.26
N ALA A 20 -32.72 15.98 74.12
CA ALA A 20 -31.64 15.99 75.09
C ALA A 20 -31.44 17.40 75.60
N THR A 21 -31.31 17.52 76.87
CA THR A 21 -31.01 18.70 77.70
C THR A 21 -29.77 19.45 77.09
N PRO A 22 -29.73 20.79 77.23
CA PRO A 22 -28.61 21.59 76.77
C PRO A 22 -27.30 21.12 77.44
N PRO A 23 -26.19 21.00 76.71
CA PRO A 23 -24.90 20.66 77.30
C PRO A 23 -24.44 21.76 78.25
N PRO A 24 -23.66 21.41 79.25
CA PRO A 24 -23.07 22.40 80.16
C PRO A 24 -22.16 23.33 79.37
N VAL A 25 -22.22 24.61 79.71
CA VAL A 25 -21.30 25.65 79.19
C VAL A 25 -19.88 25.17 79.46
N ALA A 26 -19.13 24.95 78.39
CA ALA A 26 -17.71 24.62 78.46
C ALA A 26 -17.00 25.79 79.14
N THR A 27 -16.36 25.52 80.25
CA THR A 27 -15.39 26.45 80.80
C THR A 27 -14.35 26.79 79.77
N PRO A 28 -13.96 28.05 79.54
CA PRO A 28 -12.89 28.38 78.61
C PRO A 28 -11.64 27.61 79.05
N THR A 29 -11.05 26.85 78.08
CA THR A 29 -9.73 26.25 78.26
C THR A 29 -8.76 27.35 78.61
N PRO A 30 -7.93 27.18 79.62
CA PRO A 30 -6.92 28.20 79.94
C PRO A 30 -6.03 28.41 78.72
N ILE A 31 -5.85 29.67 78.35
CA ILE A 31 -4.95 30.09 77.29
C ILE A 31 -3.55 29.78 77.80
N ILE A 32 -2.84 28.87 77.11
CA ILE A 32 -1.48 28.40 77.43
C ILE A 32 -0.61 28.80 76.28
N SER A 33 0.54 29.41 76.52
CA SER A 33 1.51 29.68 75.47
C SER A 33 2.12 28.37 74.87
N PRO A 34 2.51 28.32 73.59
CA PRO A 34 3.03 27.12 72.98
C PRO A 34 4.31 26.65 73.70
N THR A 35 4.60 25.35 73.60
CA THR A 35 5.88 24.79 73.98
C THR A 35 6.75 24.70 72.73
N VAL A 36 8.07 24.94 72.84
CA VAL A 36 8.99 24.88 71.73
C VAL A 36 10.37 24.36 72.14
N SER A 37 10.97 23.49 71.33
CA SER A 37 12.34 22.99 71.51
C SER A 37 12.99 22.64 70.20
N ILE A 38 14.29 22.83 70.08
CA ILE A 38 15.11 22.38 68.94
C ILE A 38 15.46 20.91 69.17
N LEU A 39 15.03 20.05 68.23
CA LEU A 39 15.28 18.61 68.27
C LEU A 39 16.63 18.23 67.62
N SER A 40 16.96 18.88 66.53
CA SER A 40 18.21 18.64 65.78
C SER A 40 18.68 19.95 65.16
N PRO A 41 20.01 20.17 65.11
CA PRO A 41 21.08 19.42 65.77
C PRO A 41 21.03 19.57 67.30
N VAL A 42 21.70 18.66 68.01
CA VAL A 42 21.71 18.74 69.49
C VAL A 42 22.67 19.84 69.98
N ASN A 43 22.36 20.45 71.09
CA ASN A 43 23.16 21.54 71.64
C ASN A 43 24.63 21.14 71.84
N ASN A 44 25.57 22.04 71.50
CA ASN A 44 27.05 21.86 71.48
C ASN A 44 27.57 20.83 70.44
N GLN A 45 26.79 20.51 69.43
CA GLN A 45 27.27 19.71 68.29
C GLN A 45 28.16 20.56 67.41
N THR A 46 29.23 19.95 66.87
CA THR A 46 29.99 20.51 65.74
C THR A 46 29.17 20.22 64.47
N ILE A 47 28.97 21.24 63.65
CA ILE A 47 28.16 21.16 62.41
C ILE A 47 28.94 21.78 61.25
N ASN A 48 28.60 21.31 60.02
CA ASN A 48 29.18 21.78 58.77
C ASN A 48 28.15 21.77 57.64
N GLU A 49 28.48 22.37 56.52
CA GLU A 49 27.68 22.42 55.32
C GLU A 49 26.25 22.97 55.51
N ILE A 50 25.26 22.23 55.06
CA ILE A 50 23.84 22.57 55.22
C ILE A 50 23.21 21.66 56.26
N VAL A 51 22.81 22.24 57.36
CA VAL A 51 22.24 21.51 58.48
C VAL A 51 20.77 21.82 58.62
N THR A 52 19.95 20.77 58.74
CA THR A 52 18.54 20.93 59.01
C THR A 52 18.28 21.17 60.50
N VAL A 53 17.83 22.36 60.85
CA VAL A 53 17.35 22.68 62.20
C VAL A 53 15.88 22.26 62.31
N VAL A 54 15.60 21.21 63.10
CA VAL A 54 14.25 20.63 63.27
C VAL A 54 13.71 21.05 64.62
N VAL A 55 12.46 21.48 64.66
CA VAL A 55 11.79 22.01 65.86
C VAL A 55 10.55 21.19 66.22
N GLU A 56 10.40 20.85 67.48
CA GLU A 56 9.16 20.38 68.05
C GLU A 56 8.44 21.52 68.77
N THR A 57 7.20 21.78 68.40
CA THR A 57 6.32 22.75 69.04
C THR A 57 4.92 22.19 69.17
N LYS A 58 4.26 22.50 70.30
CA LYS A 58 2.88 22.03 70.59
C LYS A 58 2.13 23.09 71.31
N ASP A 59 0.85 23.25 70.93
CA ASP A 59 -0.13 24.11 71.63
C ASP A 59 -1.52 23.49 71.55
N ASN A 60 -2.43 23.94 72.44
CA ASN A 60 -3.78 23.40 72.51
C ASN A 60 -4.76 24.03 71.52
N ASP A 61 -4.44 25.16 70.90
CA ASP A 61 -5.23 25.83 69.87
C ASP A 61 -4.52 25.91 68.51
N GLY A 62 -3.30 25.31 68.39
CA GLY A 62 -2.53 25.21 67.22
C GLY A 62 -1.39 26.22 67.11
N ILE A 63 -0.46 25.95 66.20
CA ILE A 63 0.71 26.82 65.94
C ILE A 63 0.43 27.63 64.67
N ASP A 64 0.66 28.94 64.74
CA ASP A 64 0.51 29.88 63.64
C ASP A 64 1.82 29.93 62.81
N LYS A 65 2.97 30.05 63.47
CA LYS A 65 4.30 30.09 62.80
C LYS A 65 5.42 29.75 63.76
N VAL A 66 6.57 29.40 63.18
CA VAL A 66 7.84 29.29 63.91
C VAL A 66 8.89 30.19 63.26
N GLU A 67 9.57 31.01 64.02
CA GLU A 67 10.63 31.90 63.57
C GLU A 67 11.99 31.38 64.06
N PHE A 68 12.92 31.28 63.13
CA PHE A 68 14.29 30.80 63.38
C PHE A 68 15.24 32.00 63.47
N TYR A 69 16.07 32.04 64.49
CA TYR A 69 17.05 33.07 64.71
C TYR A 69 18.46 32.46 64.87
N ILE A 70 19.43 33.06 64.21
CA ILE A 70 20.85 32.76 64.38
C ILE A 70 21.51 34.04 64.88
N ASP A 71 22.26 33.94 65.99
CA ASP A 71 22.92 35.07 66.66
C ASP A 71 21.99 36.28 66.80
N ASP A 72 20.77 36.03 67.30
CA ASP A 72 19.72 37.01 67.49
C ASP A 72 19.12 37.62 66.21
N SER A 73 19.56 37.23 65.04
CA SER A 73 19.04 37.68 63.75
C SER A 73 17.98 36.71 63.23
N LEU A 74 16.78 37.20 62.82
CA LEU A 74 15.76 36.39 62.19
C LEU A 74 16.26 35.96 60.81
N VAL A 75 16.32 34.63 60.57
CA VAL A 75 16.80 34.04 59.31
C VAL A 75 15.70 33.35 58.52
N PHE A 76 14.66 32.84 59.19
CA PHE A 76 13.55 32.15 58.50
C PHE A 76 12.27 32.17 59.32
N THR A 77 11.12 32.17 58.66
CA THR A 77 9.82 32.00 59.28
C THR A 77 9.12 30.86 58.57
N ASP A 78 8.75 29.81 59.32
CA ASP A 78 8.05 28.65 58.83
C ASP A 78 6.57 28.71 59.24
N LEU A 79 5.66 28.52 58.26
CA LEU A 79 4.23 28.57 58.41
C LEU A 79 3.55 27.19 58.31
N GLU A 80 4.33 26.14 57.99
CA GLU A 80 3.79 24.81 57.74
C GLU A 80 4.23 23.80 58.80
N SER A 81 3.39 22.84 59.15
CA SER A 81 3.71 21.79 60.12
C SER A 81 4.87 20.91 59.65
N PHE A 82 5.71 20.47 60.57
CA PHE A 82 7.05 19.95 60.46
C PHE A 82 8.10 21.07 60.34
N TYR A 83 8.09 21.98 61.26
CA TYR A 83 8.91 23.20 61.31
C TYR A 83 10.38 22.89 61.25
N GLU A 84 11.02 23.29 60.14
CA GLU A 84 12.43 23.08 59.90
C GLU A 84 13.07 24.24 59.12
N TYR A 85 14.37 24.36 59.25
CA TYR A 85 15.16 25.38 58.56
C TYR A 85 16.47 24.76 58.05
N GLN A 86 16.76 24.95 56.77
CA GLN A 86 18.02 24.54 56.15
C GLN A 86 19.05 25.63 56.38
N TRP A 87 19.90 25.41 57.36
CA TRP A 87 20.92 26.38 57.74
C TRP A 87 22.24 26.09 56.96
N ASN A 88 22.63 27.01 56.09
CA ASN A 88 23.91 26.96 55.36
C ASN A 88 25.02 27.53 56.27
N THR A 89 25.91 26.66 56.72
CA THR A 89 27.02 27.01 57.62
C THR A 89 28.33 27.33 56.87
N ILE A 90 28.41 27.07 55.56
CA ILE A 90 29.64 27.27 54.78
C ILE A 90 30.14 28.72 54.81
N GLN A 91 29.27 29.68 55.03
CA GLN A 91 29.59 31.11 55.08
C GLN A 91 30.29 31.55 56.38
N TYR A 92 30.38 30.69 57.41
CA TYR A 92 30.98 31.00 58.70
C TYR A 92 32.39 30.44 58.77
N GLU A 93 33.26 31.12 59.59
CA GLU A 93 34.61 30.68 59.85
C GLU A 93 34.64 29.39 60.69
N ASP A 94 35.61 28.52 60.46
CA ASP A 94 35.80 27.33 61.28
C ASP A 94 36.11 27.71 62.75
N ASP A 95 35.72 26.81 63.66
CA ASP A 95 35.75 27.02 65.10
C ASP A 95 34.91 28.17 65.62
N SER A 96 34.18 28.87 64.75
CA SER A 96 33.20 29.90 65.19
C SER A 96 31.98 29.26 65.92
N LYS A 97 31.40 30.02 66.85
CA LYS A 97 30.26 29.57 67.63
C LYS A 97 29.04 30.43 67.34
N HIS A 98 27.96 29.78 67.00
CA HIS A 98 26.71 30.42 66.65
C HIS A 98 25.56 29.87 67.50
N ALA A 99 24.69 30.75 67.95
CA ALA A 99 23.54 30.42 68.78
C ALA A 99 22.27 30.41 67.94
N VAL A 100 21.55 29.27 67.92
CA VAL A 100 20.22 29.15 67.31
C VAL A 100 19.15 29.15 68.38
N LYS A 101 18.16 30.00 68.23
CA LYS A 101 16.93 30.00 69.02
C LYS A 101 15.71 30.06 68.09
N VAL A 102 14.59 29.55 68.56
CA VAL A 102 13.35 29.58 67.83
C VAL A 102 12.22 30.17 68.65
N ILE A 103 11.31 30.85 68.00
CA ILE A 103 10.10 31.40 68.63
C ILE A 103 8.89 30.77 67.96
N SER A 104 8.06 30.10 68.76
CA SER A 104 6.81 29.54 68.27
C SER A 104 5.66 30.46 68.69
N TYR A 105 4.74 30.68 67.77
CA TYR A 105 3.52 31.48 67.96
C TYR A 105 2.28 30.59 67.80
N ASP A 106 1.32 30.72 68.74
CA ASP A 106 0.01 30.09 68.64
C ASP A 106 -0.93 30.91 67.75
N LEU A 107 -2.08 30.33 67.43
CA LEU A 107 -3.13 31.02 66.68
C LEU A 107 -3.82 32.17 67.43
N SER A 108 -3.62 32.24 68.76
CA SER A 108 -4.13 33.30 69.60
C SER A 108 -3.13 34.46 69.78
N GLY A 109 -1.93 34.35 69.24
CA GLY A 109 -0.88 35.39 69.25
C GLY A 109 0.05 35.33 70.46
N HIS A 110 0.04 34.29 71.32
CA HIS A 110 1.03 34.09 72.37
C HIS A 110 2.26 33.42 71.77
N SER A 111 3.38 33.60 72.38
CA SER A 111 4.64 33.02 71.91
C SER A 111 5.49 32.49 73.09
N THR A 112 6.37 31.52 72.67
CA THR A 112 7.39 30.98 73.58
C THR A 112 8.71 30.91 72.80
N ILE A 113 9.78 31.24 73.49
CA ILE A 113 11.16 31.22 72.99
C ILE A 113 11.80 29.94 73.51
N SER A 114 12.54 29.22 72.65
CA SER A 114 13.34 28.07 73.08
C SER A 114 14.58 28.52 73.86
N GLU A 115 15.14 27.64 74.68
CA GLU A 115 16.52 27.81 75.08
C GLU A 115 17.41 27.85 73.84
N PRO A 116 18.42 28.72 73.79
CA PRO A 116 19.35 28.77 72.64
C PRO A 116 20.26 27.56 72.65
N ASN A 117 20.38 26.88 71.51
CA ASN A 117 21.41 25.86 71.26
C ASN A 117 22.62 26.52 70.59
N VAL A 118 23.81 26.21 71.09
CA VAL A 118 25.07 26.75 70.55
C VAL A 118 25.79 25.66 69.78
N TYR A 119 26.24 26.00 68.59
CA TYR A 119 26.94 25.07 67.67
C TYR A 119 28.34 25.61 67.36
N VAL A 120 29.25 24.70 67.11
CA VAL A 120 30.61 24.99 66.60
C VAL A 120 30.57 24.68 65.12
N ILE A 121 31.02 25.60 64.27
CA ILE A 121 31.14 25.40 62.85
C ILE A 121 32.51 24.82 62.56
N ASP A 122 32.57 23.75 61.72
CA ASP A 122 33.81 23.16 61.20
C ASP A 122 33.55 22.71 59.75
N ASN A 123 33.77 23.63 58.86
CA ASN A 123 33.65 23.39 57.41
C ASN A 123 34.98 22.91 56.79
N SER A 124 36.06 22.69 57.61
CA SER A 124 37.33 22.18 57.11
C SER A 124 37.23 20.79 56.45
N THR A 125 36.15 20.07 56.76
CA THR A 125 35.81 18.76 56.15
C THR A 125 34.54 18.82 55.32
N SER A 126 34.11 20.00 54.92
CA SER A 126 32.91 20.18 54.09
C SER A 126 33.16 19.61 52.68
N HIS A 127 32.16 18.97 52.11
CA HIS A 127 32.21 18.57 50.72
C HIS A 127 32.26 19.79 49.79
N PRO A 128 33.01 19.72 48.66
CA PRO A 128 33.05 20.79 47.67
C PRO A 128 31.64 21.13 47.16
N GLN A 129 31.43 22.39 46.76
CA GLN A 129 30.19 22.77 46.10
C GLN A 129 30.02 22.03 44.81
N ARG A 130 28.76 21.57 44.56
CA ARG A 130 28.41 20.94 43.32
C ARG A 130 28.56 21.94 42.17
N VAL A 131 29.22 21.53 41.09
CA VAL A 131 29.20 22.22 39.83
C VAL A 131 28.15 21.56 38.92
N ASN A 132 27.51 22.32 38.04
CA ASN A 132 26.58 21.74 37.06
C ASN A 132 27.27 21.65 35.71
N ILE A 133 26.91 20.62 34.92
CA ILE A 133 27.24 20.61 33.50
C ILE A 133 26.32 21.61 32.82
N ILE A 134 26.89 22.54 32.05
CA ILE A 134 26.17 23.59 31.34
C ILE A 134 25.68 23.05 29.98
N SER A 135 26.55 22.31 29.29
CA SER A 135 26.24 21.76 27.98
C SER A 135 27.08 20.53 27.65
N VAL A 136 26.48 19.63 26.86
CA VAL A 136 27.16 18.58 26.08
C VAL A 136 26.79 18.81 24.64
N SER A 137 27.72 19.30 23.83
CA SER A 137 27.51 19.64 22.42
C SER A 137 28.56 18.97 21.55
N TYR A 138 28.23 18.74 20.28
CA TYR A 138 29.18 18.12 19.35
C TYR A 138 29.18 18.78 17.98
N THR A 139 30.29 18.56 17.27
CA THR A 139 30.47 18.81 15.85
C THR A 139 30.86 17.50 15.18
N VAL A 140 31.10 17.50 13.88
CA VAL A 140 31.56 16.29 13.14
C VAL A 140 32.94 15.76 13.60
N THR A 141 33.71 16.53 14.35
CA THR A 141 35.08 16.17 14.75
C THR A 141 35.30 16.09 16.24
N GLU A 142 34.46 16.71 17.04
CA GLU A 142 34.66 16.80 18.48
C GLU A 142 33.36 16.96 19.25
N MET A 143 33.29 16.35 20.44
CA MET A 143 32.26 16.56 21.45
C MET A 143 32.85 17.36 22.62
N THR A 144 32.16 18.42 23.03
CA THR A 144 32.58 19.32 24.09
C THR A 144 31.63 19.22 25.28
N ILE A 145 32.16 18.92 26.44
CA ILE A 145 31.50 18.98 27.75
C ILE A 145 31.91 20.27 28.43
N GLU A 146 30.96 21.10 28.82
CA GLU A 146 31.19 22.36 29.52
C GLU A 146 30.48 22.38 30.87
N TRP A 147 31.16 22.86 31.93
CA TRP A 147 30.62 22.90 33.27
C TRP A 147 30.94 24.21 34.00
N GLU A 148 30.24 24.46 35.11
CA GLU A 148 30.45 25.62 35.98
C GLU A 148 31.80 25.50 36.71
N GLY A 149 32.53 26.61 36.88
CA GLY A 149 33.77 26.63 37.65
C GLY A 149 33.52 26.46 39.15
N ALA A 150 34.30 25.59 39.81
CA ALA A 150 34.29 25.49 41.27
C ALA A 150 34.84 26.79 41.91
N THR A 151 34.27 27.12 43.07
CA THR A 151 34.64 28.34 43.83
C THR A 151 35.34 28.04 45.16
N ASP A 152 35.43 26.76 45.50
CA ASP A 152 35.99 26.31 46.78
C ASP A 152 37.50 26.64 46.88
N GLN A 153 37.93 27.13 48.05
CA GLN A 153 39.33 27.52 48.27
C GLN A 153 40.27 26.33 48.44
N ASP A 154 39.71 25.20 48.83
CA ASP A 154 40.38 23.92 49.03
C ASP A 154 40.26 22.97 47.81
N PHE A 155 39.83 23.50 46.66
CA PHE A 155 39.74 22.76 45.41
C PHE A 155 41.04 22.03 45.08
N LYS A 156 40.92 20.75 44.67
CA LYS A 156 42.04 19.93 44.25
C LYS A 156 41.98 19.59 42.75
N GLU A 157 40.84 18.98 42.30
CA GLU A 157 40.67 18.57 40.92
C GLU A 157 39.22 18.39 40.51
N TYR A 158 38.94 18.53 39.23
CA TYR A 158 37.74 17.97 38.57
C TYR A 158 38.07 16.59 38.05
N LYS A 159 37.16 15.62 38.17
CA LYS A 159 37.14 14.37 37.39
C LYS A 159 35.97 14.40 36.45
N VAL A 160 36.21 14.26 35.15
CA VAL A 160 35.18 14.09 34.13
C VAL A 160 34.92 12.62 33.99
N LEU A 161 33.67 12.23 34.21
CA LEU A 161 33.20 10.84 34.19
C LEU A 161 32.26 10.61 33.03
N TYR A 162 32.26 9.38 32.56
CA TYR A 162 31.45 8.93 31.41
C TYR A 162 30.74 7.62 31.70
N SER A 163 29.56 7.46 31.11
CA SER A 163 28.87 6.19 30.96
C SER A 163 28.01 6.20 29.70
N SER A 164 27.81 5.05 29.09
CA SER A 164 26.90 4.90 27.95
C SER A 164 25.40 4.86 28.37
N ILE A 165 25.08 4.86 29.67
CA ILE A 165 23.72 4.87 30.22
C ILE A 165 23.69 5.70 31.52
N GLU A 166 22.58 6.39 31.78
CA GLU A 166 22.44 7.29 32.95
C GLU A 166 22.78 6.63 34.29
N GLY A 167 22.29 5.43 34.53
CA GLY A 167 22.48 4.68 35.79
C GLY A 167 23.65 3.71 35.78
N GLY A 168 24.53 3.77 34.80
CA GLY A 168 25.62 2.83 34.63
C GLY A 168 26.83 3.14 35.50
N ASP A 169 27.83 2.21 35.47
CA ASP A 169 29.14 2.44 36.04
C ASP A 169 29.82 3.61 35.31
N LYS A 170 30.47 4.47 36.09
CA LYS A 170 31.09 5.71 35.59
C LYS A 170 32.59 5.54 35.46
N ASP A 171 33.09 5.59 34.24
CA ASP A 171 34.51 5.56 33.96
C ASP A 171 35.08 6.98 34.01
N THR A 172 36.27 7.14 34.60
CA THR A 172 36.99 8.43 34.61
C THR A 172 37.66 8.63 33.26
N LEU A 173 37.21 9.63 32.50
CA LEU A 173 37.82 10.03 31.22
C LEU A 173 39.13 10.78 31.47
N THR A 174 39.10 11.75 32.38
CA THR A 174 40.23 12.63 32.67
C THR A 174 40.08 13.34 34.01
N SER A 175 41.16 13.95 34.51
CA SER A 175 41.14 14.85 35.67
C SER A 175 41.88 16.15 35.37
N TYR A 176 41.42 17.25 35.99
CA TYR A 176 42.00 18.58 35.85
C TYR A 176 42.23 19.21 37.20
N SER A 177 43.51 19.55 37.54
CA SER A 177 43.88 20.29 38.73
C SER A 177 43.80 21.81 38.58
N ASP A 178 43.51 22.31 37.40
CA ASP A 178 43.30 23.72 37.12
C ASP A 178 41.82 24.08 37.35
N GLN A 179 41.55 24.84 38.43
CA GLN A 179 40.21 25.26 38.81
C GLN A 179 39.50 26.12 37.73
N SER A 180 40.29 26.80 36.88
CA SER A 180 39.75 27.59 35.77
C SER A 180 39.35 26.75 34.56
N ARG A 181 39.69 25.45 34.54
CA ARG A 181 39.35 24.54 33.45
C ARG A 181 37.90 24.05 33.56
N THR A 182 37.04 24.50 32.66
CA THR A 182 35.61 24.22 32.67
C THR A 182 35.14 23.52 31.41
N THR A 183 36.04 22.94 30.61
CA THR A 183 35.71 22.25 29.37
C THR A 183 36.58 21.00 29.17
N HIS A 184 35.96 19.96 28.58
CA HIS A 184 36.66 18.78 28.08
C HIS A 184 36.21 18.49 26.65
N ILE A 185 37.15 18.06 25.78
CA ILE A 185 36.88 17.75 24.38
C ILE A 185 37.21 16.28 24.15
N LEU A 186 36.25 15.56 23.54
CA LEU A 186 36.38 14.21 23.03
C LEU A 186 36.47 14.23 21.51
N THR A 187 37.32 13.40 20.92
CA THR A 187 37.47 13.23 19.48
C THR A 187 37.09 11.84 19.01
N ASP A 188 36.81 10.94 19.93
CA ASP A 188 36.31 9.58 19.68
C ASP A 188 34.98 9.45 20.42
N PHE A 189 33.90 9.59 19.72
CA PHE A 189 32.52 9.58 20.24
C PHE A 189 31.52 9.18 19.14
N ASP A 190 30.36 8.68 19.54
CA ASP A 190 29.26 8.36 18.67
C ASP A 190 27.99 9.12 19.14
N PRO A 191 27.61 10.22 18.48
CA PRO A 191 26.44 11.01 18.86
C PRO A 191 25.12 10.34 18.52
N ALA A 192 25.11 9.25 17.74
CA ALA A 192 23.92 8.43 17.48
C ALA A 192 23.44 7.66 18.73
N GLN A 193 24.22 7.71 19.81
CA GLN A 193 23.90 7.09 21.09
C GLN A 193 23.93 8.12 22.21
N GLU A 194 23.26 7.83 23.32
CA GLU A 194 23.39 8.63 24.53
C GLU A 194 24.78 8.46 25.12
N ASN A 195 25.48 9.57 25.34
CA ASN A 195 26.74 9.63 26.05
C ASN A 195 26.51 10.48 27.29
N TRP A 196 26.53 9.85 28.46
CA TRP A 196 26.28 10.50 29.74
C TRP A 196 27.58 10.95 30.41
N PHE A 197 27.63 12.18 30.91
CA PHE A 197 28.76 12.78 31.55
C PHE A 197 28.41 13.31 32.93
N TRP A 198 29.39 13.24 33.84
CA TRP A 198 29.35 13.85 35.16
C TRP A 198 30.67 14.53 35.43
N VAL A 199 30.65 15.55 36.28
CA VAL A 199 31.85 16.21 36.81
C VAL A 199 31.84 16.03 38.32
N ASP A 200 32.85 15.36 38.84
CA ASP A 200 33.08 15.17 40.26
C ASP A 200 34.17 16.16 40.73
N VAL A 201 33.82 17.04 41.67
CA VAL A 201 34.75 18.03 42.25
C VAL A 201 35.34 17.43 43.49
N LEU A 202 36.67 17.42 43.59
CA LEU A 202 37.41 16.95 44.76
C LEU A 202 38.12 18.09 45.43
N ASP A 203 38.16 18.05 46.78
CA ASP A 203 38.96 18.91 47.61
C ASP A 203 40.32 18.29 47.98
N ILE A 204 41.18 19.06 48.67
CA ILE A 204 42.50 18.60 49.13
C ILE A 204 42.40 17.55 50.25
N TYR A 205 41.24 17.42 50.92
CA TYR A 205 40.99 16.44 51.98
C TYR A 205 40.45 15.12 51.43
N GLY A 206 40.08 15.06 50.14
CA GLY A 206 39.63 13.87 49.48
C GLY A 206 38.09 13.68 49.48
N LEU A 207 37.36 14.70 49.95
CA LEU A 207 35.90 14.72 49.82
C LEU A 207 35.50 15.10 48.39
N SER A 208 34.40 14.61 47.92
CA SER A 208 33.95 14.96 46.57
C SER A 208 32.45 15.17 46.46
N THR A 209 32.04 15.97 45.46
CA THR A 209 30.65 16.21 45.11
C THR A 209 30.48 16.13 43.60
N MET A 210 29.62 15.18 43.17
CA MET A 210 29.34 14.89 41.77
C MET A 210 28.21 15.77 41.25
N SER A 211 28.31 16.23 40.01
CA SER A 211 27.23 16.90 39.27
C SER A 211 26.05 16.00 39.03
N SER A 212 24.90 16.57 38.63
CA SER A 212 23.90 15.84 37.90
C SER A 212 24.46 15.36 36.55
N GLY A 213 24.07 14.19 36.10
CA GLY A 213 24.44 13.71 34.77
C GLY A 213 23.78 14.54 33.68
N MET A 214 24.50 14.69 32.56
CA MET A 214 23.95 15.27 31.33
C MET A 214 24.40 14.45 30.13
N ALA A 215 23.46 14.14 29.23
CA ALA A 215 23.78 13.47 27.98
C ALA A 215 23.88 14.49 26.84
N ASN A 216 24.50 14.05 25.72
CA ASN A 216 24.36 14.75 24.45
C ASN A 216 22.93 14.63 23.91
N GLU A 217 22.54 15.56 23.07
CA GLU A 217 21.40 15.31 22.16
C GLU A 217 21.80 14.20 21.18
N ILE A 218 20.89 13.24 20.96
CA ILE A 218 21.09 12.17 19.97
C ILE A 218 21.06 12.81 18.58
N ASP A 219 21.97 12.41 17.72
CA ASP A 219 22.03 12.91 16.36
C ASP A 219 20.80 12.52 15.55
N ASP A 220 20.25 13.47 14.82
CA ASP A 220 19.10 13.26 13.97
C ASP A 220 19.53 12.64 12.61
N ALA A 221 18.67 11.80 12.04
CA ALA A 221 18.89 11.27 10.72
C ALA A 221 19.07 12.41 9.69
N PRO A 222 20.00 12.25 8.73
CA PRO A 222 20.23 13.24 7.70
C PRO A 222 18.94 13.51 6.90
N THR A 223 18.78 14.72 6.37
CA THR A 223 17.66 15.02 5.47
C THR A 223 17.73 14.08 4.27
N SER A 224 16.57 13.53 3.87
CA SER A 224 16.51 12.72 2.66
C SER A 224 16.87 13.54 1.43
N SER A 225 17.44 12.89 0.43
CA SER A 225 17.62 13.47 -0.90
C SER A 225 16.56 12.88 -1.82
N ASP A 226 15.86 13.73 -2.59
CA ASP A 226 14.83 13.26 -3.51
C ASP A 226 15.47 12.64 -4.76
N LEU A 227 15.00 11.46 -5.15
CA LEU A 227 15.21 10.93 -6.49
C LEU A 227 14.33 11.69 -7.48
N TYR A 228 14.91 12.14 -8.58
CA TYR A 228 14.16 12.70 -9.69
C TYR A 228 13.58 11.58 -10.56
N PRO A 229 12.46 11.84 -11.29
CA PRO A 229 11.93 10.88 -12.25
C PRO A 229 13.01 10.39 -13.21
N ILE A 230 13.09 9.08 -13.37
CA ILE A 230 14.16 8.44 -14.13
C ILE A 230 13.75 8.39 -15.59
N SER A 231 14.57 8.96 -16.49
CA SER A 231 14.32 8.97 -17.93
C SER A 231 15.46 8.35 -18.71
N LEU A 232 15.14 7.78 -19.88
CA LEU A 232 16.09 7.21 -20.81
C LEU A 232 16.39 8.23 -21.93
N ASN A 233 17.62 8.79 -21.93
CA ASN A 233 18.15 9.61 -23.02
C ASN A 233 19.44 8.95 -23.50
N ASP A 234 19.36 7.99 -24.41
CA ASP A 234 20.46 7.14 -24.91
C ASP A 234 21.17 6.28 -23.84
N GLU A 235 21.23 6.77 -22.59
CA GLU A 235 21.71 6.07 -21.39
C GLU A 235 20.74 6.28 -20.24
N PHE A 236 20.64 5.31 -19.35
CA PHE A 236 19.76 5.34 -18.20
C PHE A 236 20.40 6.16 -17.08
N GLN A 237 19.92 7.37 -16.88
CA GLN A 237 20.47 8.28 -15.90
C GLN A 237 19.54 8.44 -14.70
N ILE A 238 20.05 8.07 -13.53
CA ILE A 238 19.40 8.28 -12.23
C ILE A 238 20.04 9.50 -11.60
N MET A 239 19.21 10.47 -11.21
CA MET A 239 19.65 11.72 -10.61
C MET A 239 18.94 11.95 -9.29
N TRP A 240 19.61 12.67 -8.36
CA TRP A 240 19.02 13.03 -7.07
C TRP A 240 19.43 14.40 -6.60
N SER A 241 18.67 14.95 -5.65
CA SER A 241 18.97 16.23 -5.02
C SER A 241 20.20 16.12 -4.12
N LYS A 242 21.05 17.15 -4.13
CA LYS A 242 22.24 17.20 -3.28
C LYS A 242 21.86 17.31 -1.80
N ASN A 243 22.43 16.46 -0.97
CA ASN A 243 22.30 16.58 0.48
C ASN A 243 23.11 17.78 1.01
N HIS A 244 22.60 18.46 2.05
CA HIS A 244 23.20 19.66 2.63
C HIS A 244 23.64 19.50 4.10
N ASN A 245 23.42 18.34 4.71
CA ASN A 245 23.82 18.08 6.08
C ASN A 245 25.36 18.15 6.24
N ASN A 246 25.83 18.72 7.34
CA ASN A 246 27.26 18.90 7.59
C ASN A 246 27.99 17.56 7.81
N ASP A 247 27.31 16.61 8.36
CA ASP A 247 27.73 15.26 8.75
C ASP A 247 27.51 14.21 7.66
N PHE A 248 27.21 14.61 6.44
CA PHE A 248 27.03 13.71 5.29
C PHE A 248 28.18 12.71 5.17
N GLY A 249 27.86 11.41 5.17
CA GLY A 249 28.77 10.30 4.99
C GLY A 249 28.78 9.77 3.56
N SER A 250 27.62 9.28 3.08
CA SER A 250 27.53 8.68 1.75
C SER A 250 26.13 8.74 1.14
N TYR A 251 26.08 8.57 -0.19
CA TYR A 251 24.90 8.14 -0.93
C TYR A 251 25.01 6.66 -1.24
N LYS A 252 23.93 5.91 -1.05
CA LYS A 252 23.79 4.50 -1.42
C LYS A 252 22.54 4.32 -2.28
N LEU A 253 22.70 3.98 -3.55
CA LEU A 253 21.58 3.73 -4.47
C LEU A 253 21.29 2.24 -4.50
N TYR A 254 20.05 1.90 -4.19
CA TYR A 254 19.54 0.53 -4.22
C TYR A 254 18.58 0.34 -5.38
N GLN A 255 18.53 -0.87 -5.91
CA GLN A 255 17.53 -1.33 -6.88
C GLN A 255 16.76 -2.53 -6.35
N SER A 256 15.51 -2.69 -6.78
CA SER A 256 14.67 -3.86 -6.51
C SER A 256 13.76 -4.15 -7.69
N PHE A 257 13.30 -5.41 -7.82
CA PHE A 257 12.21 -5.78 -8.74
C PHE A 257 10.82 -5.53 -8.12
N SER A 258 10.75 -5.14 -6.85
CA SER A 258 9.52 -4.93 -6.09
C SER A 258 9.41 -3.49 -5.62
N GLU A 259 8.21 -2.92 -5.74
CA GLU A 259 7.90 -1.55 -5.33
C GLU A 259 8.16 -1.28 -3.85
N ASP A 260 7.99 -2.28 -3.00
CA ASP A 260 8.29 -2.19 -1.57
C ASP A 260 9.78 -2.25 -1.24
N MET A 261 10.63 -2.26 -2.26
CA MET A 261 12.08 -2.41 -2.17
C MET A 261 12.53 -3.69 -1.45
N SER A 262 11.66 -4.73 -1.38
CA SER A 262 12.07 -6.03 -0.85
C SER A 262 13.18 -6.66 -1.71
N ASN A 263 14.14 -7.33 -1.05
CA ASN A 263 15.34 -7.88 -1.70
C ASN A 263 16.16 -6.86 -2.51
N GLN A 264 16.24 -5.64 -2.01
CA GLN A 264 17.02 -4.57 -2.64
C GLN A 264 18.50 -4.93 -2.75
N ILE A 265 19.13 -4.49 -3.83
CA ILE A 265 20.55 -4.69 -4.14
C ILE A 265 21.21 -3.33 -4.26
N LEU A 266 22.34 -3.13 -3.54
CA LEU A 266 23.16 -1.94 -3.71
C LEU A 266 23.79 -1.93 -5.10
N VAL A 267 23.58 -0.86 -5.86
CA VAL A 267 24.09 -0.71 -7.24
C VAL A 267 25.14 0.40 -7.35
N TYR A 268 25.10 1.37 -6.45
CA TYR A 268 26.05 2.47 -6.42
C TYR A 268 26.22 3.01 -5.01
N GLU A 269 27.46 3.39 -4.68
CA GLU A 269 27.79 4.07 -3.43
C GLU A 269 28.86 5.14 -3.69
N THR A 270 28.71 6.31 -3.08
CA THR A 270 29.68 7.39 -3.13
C THR A 270 29.66 8.23 -1.86
N ASN A 271 30.83 8.65 -1.40
CA ASN A 271 31.03 9.60 -0.31
C ASN A 271 31.29 11.03 -0.81
N TYR A 272 31.20 11.25 -2.10
CA TYR A 272 31.25 12.61 -2.66
C TYR A 272 29.87 13.25 -2.70
N ARG A 273 29.65 14.26 -1.84
CA ARG A 273 28.37 15.00 -1.76
C ARG A 273 27.93 15.65 -3.07
N THR A 274 28.87 15.93 -3.96
CA THR A 274 28.60 16.53 -5.28
C THR A 274 28.23 15.52 -6.34
N ASP A 275 28.35 14.25 -6.05
CA ASP A 275 28.07 13.16 -6.96
C ASP A 275 26.58 12.79 -6.81
N THR A 276 25.76 13.36 -7.68
CA THR A 276 24.31 13.29 -7.64
C THR A 276 23.70 12.64 -8.87
N THR A 277 24.52 11.86 -9.59
CA THR A 277 24.09 11.17 -10.80
C THR A 277 24.74 9.79 -10.90
N PHE A 278 23.97 8.84 -11.43
CA PHE A 278 24.46 7.50 -11.75
C PHE A 278 23.93 7.05 -13.10
N VAL A 279 24.79 6.48 -13.94
CA VAL A 279 24.43 5.98 -15.27
C VAL A 279 24.61 4.47 -15.29
N LEU A 280 23.61 3.75 -15.79
CA LEU A 280 23.71 2.30 -15.98
C LEU A 280 23.13 1.86 -17.32
N SER A 281 23.65 0.74 -17.83
CA SER A 281 23.02 0.01 -18.93
C SER A 281 21.94 -0.90 -18.35
N VAL A 282 20.72 -0.83 -18.86
CA VAL A 282 19.58 -1.55 -18.27
C VAL A 282 18.96 -2.52 -19.27
N ASP A 283 18.51 -3.65 -18.74
CA ASP A 283 17.84 -4.71 -19.47
C ASP A 283 16.43 -5.07 -18.95
N VAL A 284 16.04 -4.60 -17.75
CA VAL A 284 14.74 -4.90 -17.13
C VAL A 284 14.26 -3.80 -16.19
N LEU A 285 12.92 -3.71 -16.03
CA LEU A 285 12.24 -2.79 -15.14
C LEU A 285 12.65 -2.99 -13.68
N LYS A 286 13.02 -1.93 -13.01
CA LYS A 286 13.40 -1.94 -11.58
C LYS A 286 12.96 -0.67 -10.86
N TYR A 287 12.76 -0.82 -9.56
CA TYR A 287 12.53 0.28 -8.62
C TYR A 287 13.85 0.71 -8.01
N TYR A 288 14.01 2.00 -7.75
CA TYR A 288 15.21 2.58 -7.19
C TYR A 288 14.89 3.40 -5.97
N GLN A 289 15.76 3.32 -4.97
CA GLN A 289 15.69 4.14 -3.75
C GLN A 289 17.09 4.58 -3.36
N LEU A 290 17.25 5.86 -3.05
CA LEU A 290 18.48 6.40 -2.51
C LEU A 290 18.41 6.39 -0.99
N VAL A 291 19.51 6.00 -0.36
CA VAL A 291 19.74 6.13 1.07
C VAL A 291 20.86 7.15 1.26
N VAL A 292 20.62 8.16 2.08
CA VAL A 292 21.64 9.07 2.58
C VAL A 292 22.07 8.57 3.94
N GLU A 293 23.36 8.41 4.14
CA GLU A 293 23.95 8.00 5.40
C GLU A 293 24.91 9.09 5.89
N ASP A 294 24.86 9.43 7.16
CA ASP A 294 25.81 10.33 7.77
C ASP A 294 27.12 9.62 8.14
N ILE A 295 28.08 10.33 8.73
CA ILE A 295 29.37 9.76 9.11
C ILE A 295 29.27 8.79 10.30
N TRP A 296 28.16 8.76 11.02
CA TRP A 296 27.92 7.88 12.16
C TRP A 296 27.02 6.67 11.80
N GLY A 297 26.54 6.61 10.55
CA GLY A 297 25.78 5.47 10.03
C GLY A 297 24.27 5.62 10.18
N ILE A 298 23.75 6.77 10.63
CA ILE A 298 22.31 7.04 10.65
C ILE A 298 21.84 7.29 9.21
N GLN A 299 20.67 6.78 8.87
CA GLN A 299 20.20 6.74 7.49
C GLN A 299 18.85 7.41 7.31
N SER A 300 18.68 8.09 6.19
CA SER A 300 17.38 8.48 5.64
C SER A 300 17.20 7.95 4.23
N LYS A 301 15.93 7.73 3.85
CA LYS A 301 15.56 7.17 2.54
C LYS A 301 14.81 8.20 1.70
N SER A 302 15.08 8.19 0.40
CA SER A 302 14.33 8.96 -0.60
C SER A 302 12.94 8.38 -0.86
N ASN A 303 12.15 9.09 -1.70
CA ASN A 303 11.09 8.49 -2.50
C ASN A 303 11.62 7.30 -3.31
N ILE A 304 10.71 6.41 -3.72
CA ILE A 304 11.01 5.32 -4.64
C ILE A 304 10.65 5.79 -6.04
N GLU A 305 11.57 5.67 -6.97
CA GLU A 305 11.35 5.94 -8.38
C GLU A 305 11.43 4.65 -9.19
N ILE A 306 10.56 4.55 -10.19
CA ILE A 306 10.58 3.45 -11.14
C ILE A 306 11.36 3.88 -12.38
N GLY A 307 12.28 3.06 -12.83
CA GLY A 307 12.94 3.27 -14.11
C GLY A 307 11.94 3.03 -15.24
N ASP A 308 11.28 4.09 -15.70
CA ASP A 308 10.36 4.01 -16.82
C ASP A 308 11.13 3.99 -18.12
N TYR A 309 11.11 2.84 -18.76
CA TYR A 309 11.66 2.69 -20.10
C TYR A 309 10.61 3.10 -21.12
N GLU A 310 11.03 3.87 -22.09
CA GLU A 310 10.30 4.00 -23.32
C GLU A 310 10.81 2.95 -24.32
N ILE A 311 9.90 2.21 -24.92
CA ILE A 311 10.22 1.36 -26.07
C ILE A 311 9.82 2.06 -27.35
N LYS A 312 10.61 1.87 -28.39
CA LYS A 312 10.32 2.43 -29.71
C LYS A 312 9.55 1.43 -30.55
N ILE A 313 8.29 1.75 -30.84
CA ILE A 313 7.39 0.94 -31.66
C ILE A 313 6.88 1.80 -32.81
N TRP A 314 7.05 1.35 -34.06
CA TRP A 314 6.70 2.08 -35.30
C TRP A 314 7.20 3.53 -35.38
N GLY A 315 8.35 3.81 -34.75
CA GLY A 315 8.98 5.14 -34.79
C GLY A 315 8.66 6.05 -33.62
N GLU A 316 7.63 5.75 -32.85
CA GLU A 316 7.20 6.47 -31.65
C GLU A 316 7.68 5.79 -30.37
N TYR A 317 7.86 6.56 -29.31
CA TYR A 317 8.29 6.07 -28.00
C TYR A 317 7.10 5.93 -27.05
N TYR A 318 7.02 4.77 -26.38
CA TYR A 318 5.94 4.44 -25.45
C TYR A 318 6.52 4.04 -24.09
N SER A 319 6.03 4.71 -23.04
CA SER A 319 6.38 4.40 -21.66
C SER A 319 5.87 3.00 -21.27
N ILE A 320 6.76 2.15 -20.77
CA ILE A 320 6.39 0.79 -20.34
C ILE A 320 5.40 0.83 -19.17
N VAL A 321 5.57 1.80 -18.27
CA VAL A 321 4.78 1.93 -17.05
C VAL A 321 3.46 2.63 -17.29
N ASN A 322 3.48 3.72 -18.10
CA ASN A 322 2.34 4.62 -18.23
C ASN A 322 1.45 4.30 -19.44
N THR A 323 1.89 3.43 -20.37
CA THR A 323 1.07 3.06 -21.52
C THR A 323 0.04 2.00 -21.11
N ILE A 324 -1.18 2.44 -20.87
CA ILE A 324 -2.33 1.59 -20.47
C ILE A 324 -3.15 1.19 -21.70
N GLU A 325 -3.21 2.04 -22.71
CA GLU A 325 -3.94 1.83 -23.95
C GLU A 325 -3.07 2.27 -25.13
N LEU A 326 -3.05 1.46 -26.18
CA LEU A 326 -2.38 1.80 -27.43
C LEU A 326 -3.41 1.78 -28.56
N ASN A 327 -3.90 2.97 -28.92
CA ASN A 327 -4.89 3.14 -29.98
C ASN A 327 -4.24 3.75 -31.23
N LEU A 328 -4.05 2.87 -32.23
CA LEU A 328 -3.44 3.20 -33.52
C LEU A 328 -4.33 2.72 -34.68
N ILE A 329 -5.65 2.76 -34.51
CA ILE A 329 -6.61 2.45 -35.58
C ILE A 329 -6.42 3.45 -36.73
N GLU A 330 -6.45 2.94 -37.99
CA GLU A 330 -6.38 3.75 -39.21
C GLU A 330 -5.12 4.66 -39.30
N ASN A 331 -4.00 4.22 -38.73
CA ASN A 331 -2.76 5.01 -38.67
C ASN A 331 -1.77 4.73 -39.81
N GLN A 332 -2.18 3.97 -40.83
CA GLN A 332 -1.35 3.61 -41.97
C GLN A 332 -0.06 2.83 -41.57
N LEU A 333 -0.11 2.12 -40.44
CA LEU A 333 1.02 1.32 -39.97
C LEU A 333 1.35 0.22 -41.00
N THR A 334 2.64 0.02 -41.22
CA THR A 334 3.19 -0.99 -42.12
C THR A 334 4.24 -1.86 -41.42
N GLY A 335 4.60 -2.98 -42.02
CA GLY A 335 5.55 -3.92 -41.43
C GLY A 335 4.91 -4.83 -40.40
N ASN A 336 5.72 -5.45 -39.56
CA ASN A 336 5.26 -6.44 -38.59
C ASN A 336 4.79 -5.77 -37.27
N ILE A 337 4.01 -6.50 -36.48
CA ILE A 337 3.85 -6.18 -35.07
C ILE A 337 5.16 -6.55 -34.38
N PRO A 338 5.91 -5.58 -33.79
CA PRO A 338 7.20 -5.90 -33.20
C PRO A 338 7.01 -6.69 -31.89
N PRO A 339 7.85 -7.73 -31.63
CA PRO A 339 7.79 -8.51 -30.39
C PRO A 339 7.90 -7.67 -29.12
N GLU A 340 8.55 -6.51 -29.20
CA GLU A 340 8.70 -5.55 -28.11
C GLU A 340 7.36 -5.06 -27.57
N ILE A 341 6.25 -5.19 -28.34
CA ILE A 341 4.90 -4.88 -27.86
C ILE A 341 4.58 -5.62 -26.55
N GLY A 342 5.07 -6.86 -26.41
CA GLY A 342 4.87 -7.69 -25.23
C GLY A 342 5.54 -7.19 -23.95
N ILE A 343 6.35 -6.11 -24.03
CA ILE A 343 6.97 -5.46 -22.88
C ILE A 343 5.99 -4.47 -22.23
N LEU A 344 4.99 -3.97 -22.97
CA LEU A 344 3.95 -3.03 -22.48
C LEU A 344 2.93 -3.76 -21.60
N THR A 345 3.36 -4.41 -20.54
CA THR A 345 2.54 -5.32 -19.72
C THR A 345 1.37 -4.65 -18.97
N ASN A 346 1.34 -3.31 -18.94
CA ASN A 346 0.24 -2.54 -18.35
C ASN A 346 -0.90 -2.26 -19.33
N LEU A 347 -0.76 -2.66 -20.61
CA LEU A 347 -1.81 -2.48 -21.59
C LEU A 347 -3.09 -3.23 -21.20
N THR A 348 -4.20 -2.51 -21.22
CA THR A 348 -5.57 -3.01 -21.11
C THR A 348 -6.28 -3.02 -22.45
N GLY A 349 -5.87 -2.18 -23.40
CA GLY A 349 -6.40 -2.10 -24.75
C GLY A 349 -5.29 -1.98 -25.79
N LEU A 350 -5.36 -2.82 -26.84
CA LEU A 350 -4.47 -2.76 -28.02
C LEU A 350 -5.33 -2.70 -29.29
N PHE A 351 -5.34 -1.54 -29.94
CA PHE A 351 -6.19 -1.24 -31.08
C PHE A 351 -5.34 -0.92 -32.32
N LEU A 352 -5.17 -1.91 -33.21
CA LEU A 352 -4.36 -1.82 -34.40
C LEU A 352 -5.15 -2.08 -35.70
N SER A 353 -6.50 -2.13 -35.62
CA SER A 353 -7.35 -2.41 -36.76
C SER A 353 -7.24 -1.34 -37.86
N TYR A 354 -7.56 -1.72 -39.09
CA TYR A 354 -7.53 -0.84 -40.26
C TYR A 354 -6.14 -0.23 -40.55
N ASN A 355 -5.13 -1.11 -40.60
CA ASN A 355 -3.78 -0.73 -40.97
C ASN A 355 -3.25 -1.63 -42.12
N TYR A 356 -1.98 -1.56 -42.41
CA TYR A 356 -1.31 -2.38 -43.42
C TYR A 356 -0.25 -3.28 -42.78
N LEU A 357 -0.50 -3.72 -41.54
CA LEU A 357 0.40 -4.61 -40.82
C LEU A 357 0.46 -5.99 -41.50
N GLN A 358 1.64 -6.55 -41.53
CA GLN A 358 1.94 -7.84 -42.17
C GLN A 358 2.78 -8.73 -41.25
N GLY A 359 3.09 -9.95 -41.71
CA GLY A 359 3.83 -10.92 -40.89
C GLY A 359 2.98 -11.54 -39.80
N GLU A 360 3.63 -12.20 -38.86
CA GLU A 360 2.96 -12.99 -37.81
C GLU A 360 2.51 -12.13 -36.60
N ILE A 361 1.51 -12.61 -35.88
CA ILE A 361 1.20 -12.11 -34.54
C ILE A 361 2.31 -12.64 -33.62
N PRO A 362 3.13 -11.80 -32.99
CA PRO A 362 4.22 -12.28 -32.15
C PRO A 362 3.72 -13.00 -30.91
N SER A 363 4.40 -14.09 -30.51
CA SER A 363 4.05 -14.87 -29.31
C SER A 363 4.11 -14.02 -28.02
N GLU A 364 4.92 -12.98 -28.01
CA GLU A 364 5.08 -12.01 -26.94
C GLU A 364 3.79 -11.25 -26.62
N ILE A 365 2.79 -11.26 -27.53
CA ILE A 365 1.44 -10.74 -27.27
C ILE A 365 0.85 -11.38 -26.00
N GLY A 366 1.16 -12.67 -25.75
CA GLY A 366 0.72 -13.41 -24.57
C GLY A 366 1.29 -12.92 -23.24
N ASN A 367 2.23 -11.98 -23.25
CA ASN A 367 2.75 -11.33 -22.03
C ASN A 367 1.82 -10.22 -21.54
N LEU A 368 0.91 -9.72 -22.38
CA LEU A 368 -0.01 -8.61 -22.06
C LEU A 368 -1.20 -9.07 -21.22
N ARG A 369 -0.94 -9.66 -20.07
CA ARG A 369 -1.95 -10.34 -19.22
C ARG A 369 -3.04 -9.42 -18.67
N ASN A 370 -2.82 -8.10 -18.69
CA ASN A 370 -3.80 -7.11 -18.29
C ASN A 370 -4.77 -6.74 -19.43
N LEU A 371 -4.52 -7.24 -20.65
CA LEU A 371 -5.29 -6.89 -21.83
C LEU A 371 -6.74 -7.36 -21.69
N THR A 372 -7.68 -6.45 -21.91
CA THR A 372 -9.12 -6.70 -21.96
C THR A 372 -9.66 -6.65 -23.38
N GLU A 373 -9.01 -5.89 -24.27
CA GLU A 373 -9.41 -5.73 -25.66
C GLU A 373 -8.22 -5.84 -26.62
N LEU A 374 -8.33 -6.69 -27.63
CA LEU A 374 -7.35 -6.88 -28.69
C LEU A 374 -8.01 -6.77 -30.06
N HIS A 375 -7.70 -5.70 -30.79
CA HIS A 375 -8.25 -5.38 -32.09
C HIS A 375 -7.16 -5.36 -33.17
N LEU A 376 -7.06 -6.42 -33.95
CA LEU A 376 -6.10 -6.57 -35.06
C LEU A 376 -6.78 -6.72 -36.43
N GLY A 377 -8.13 -6.59 -36.49
CA GLY A 377 -8.90 -6.79 -37.71
C GLY A 377 -8.56 -5.80 -38.83
N HIS A 378 -8.80 -6.22 -40.07
CA HIS A 378 -8.53 -5.47 -41.31
C HIS A 378 -7.05 -5.02 -41.41
N ASN A 379 -6.19 -6.04 -41.60
CA ASN A 379 -4.76 -5.91 -41.83
C ASN A 379 -4.31 -6.97 -42.89
N SER A 380 -3.01 -7.22 -43.00
CA SER A 380 -2.44 -8.27 -43.84
C SER A 380 -1.61 -9.27 -43.04
N LEU A 381 -2.03 -9.53 -41.78
CA LEU A 381 -1.34 -10.43 -40.85
C LEU A 381 -1.40 -11.86 -41.36
N GLN A 382 -0.29 -12.58 -41.26
CA GLN A 382 -0.07 -13.92 -41.78
C GLN A 382 0.36 -14.88 -40.65
N GLY A 383 0.60 -16.16 -41.04
CA GLY A 383 1.02 -17.17 -40.06
C GLY A 383 -0.12 -17.64 -39.15
N GLU A 384 0.21 -18.31 -38.08
CA GLU A 384 -0.73 -18.93 -37.16
C GLU A 384 -1.17 -17.97 -36.05
N ILE A 385 -2.33 -18.20 -35.45
CA ILE A 385 -2.70 -17.56 -34.19
C ILE A 385 -1.83 -18.19 -33.11
N PRO A 386 -0.94 -17.43 -32.41
CA PRO A 386 -0.04 -18.02 -31.45
C PRO A 386 -0.81 -18.58 -30.24
N PRO A 387 -0.48 -19.81 -29.75
CA PRO A 387 -1.10 -20.40 -28.58
C PRO A 387 -1.02 -19.52 -27.32
N GLU A 388 -0.03 -18.66 -27.24
CA GLU A 388 0.19 -17.70 -26.16
C GLU A 388 -0.96 -16.70 -26.02
N ILE A 389 -1.84 -16.56 -27.05
CA ILE A 389 -3.06 -15.78 -26.96
C ILE A 389 -3.92 -16.24 -25.77
N GLY A 390 -3.88 -17.56 -25.46
CA GLY A 390 -4.59 -18.14 -24.31
C GLY A 390 -4.09 -17.68 -22.94
N ASN A 391 -2.97 -16.94 -22.86
CA ASN A 391 -2.46 -16.35 -21.63
C ASN A 391 -3.21 -15.05 -21.24
N LEU A 392 -3.97 -14.47 -22.18
CA LEU A 392 -4.71 -13.21 -22.01
C LEU A 392 -6.03 -13.43 -21.25
N VAL A 393 -5.95 -14.00 -20.07
CA VAL A 393 -7.12 -14.48 -19.29
C VAL A 393 -8.14 -13.39 -18.91
N ASN A 394 -7.74 -12.13 -19.01
CA ASN A 394 -8.61 -10.97 -18.76
C ASN A 394 -9.33 -10.49 -20.03
N LEU A 395 -9.03 -11.07 -21.19
CA LEU A 395 -9.55 -10.61 -22.46
C LEU A 395 -11.07 -10.81 -22.53
N THR A 396 -11.79 -9.74 -22.91
CA THR A 396 -13.24 -9.72 -23.13
C THR A 396 -13.60 -9.59 -24.61
N TYR A 397 -12.71 -9.02 -25.40
CA TYR A 397 -12.90 -8.76 -26.81
C TYR A 397 -11.66 -9.16 -27.64
N LEU A 398 -11.83 -10.07 -28.59
CA LEU A 398 -10.80 -10.50 -29.52
C LEU A 398 -11.30 -10.39 -30.97
N SER A 399 -10.60 -9.58 -31.75
CA SER A 399 -10.93 -9.31 -33.15
C SER A 399 -9.69 -9.46 -34.05
N LEU A 400 -9.69 -10.51 -34.88
CA LEU A 400 -8.63 -10.83 -35.85
C LEU A 400 -9.17 -10.92 -37.29
N TRP A 401 -10.39 -10.48 -37.55
CA TRP A 401 -11.08 -10.61 -38.83
C TRP A 401 -10.35 -9.86 -39.97
N ASP A 402 -10.62 -10.31 -41.20
CA ASP A 402 -10.07 -9.72 -42.44
C ASP A 402 -8.54 -9.58 -42.39
N ASN A 403 -7.89 -10.76 -42.40
CA ASN A 403 -6.46 -10.92 -42.42
C ASN A 403 -6.08 -12.13 -43.31
N GLU A 404 -4.81 -12.49 -43.33
CA GLU A 404 -4.29 -13.65 -44.08
C GLU A 404 -3.82 -14.78 -43.13
N LEU A 405 -4.40 -14.88 -41.92
CA LEU A 405 -4.04 -15.86 -40.91
C LEU A 405 -4.30 -17.28 -41.37
N THR A 406 -3.37 -18.17 -41.09
CA THR A 406 -3.36 -19.58 -41.49
C THR A 406 -3.27 -20.50 -40.28
N GLY A 407 -3.13 -21.82 -40.51
CA GLY A 407 -3.07 -22.79 -39.41
C GLY A 407 -4.41 -23.01 -38.73
N SER A 408 -4.41 -23.66 -37.57
CA SER A 408 -5.63 -23.96 -36.81
C SER A 408 -5.94 -22.93 -35.74
N ILE A 409 -7.19 -22.85 -35.34
CA ILE A 409 -7.57 -22.13 -34.11
C ILE A 409 -6.95 -22.88 -32.93
N PRO A 410 -6.07 -22.26 -32.12
CA PRO A 410 -5.38 -22.95 -31.05
C PRO A 410 -6.38 -23.32 -29.92
N PRO A 411 -6.30 -24.54 -29.34
CA PRO A 411 -7.17 -24.94 -28.24
C PRO A 411 -7.07 -24.03 -27.01
N GLU A 412 -5.95 -23.34 -26.85
CA GLU A 412 -5.68 -22.37 -25.78
C GLU A 412 -6.65 -21.18 -25.80
N ILE A 413 -7.36 -20.94 -26.94
CA ILE A 413 -8.43 -19.95 -27.04
C ILE A 413 -9.50 -20.20 -25.95
N GLY A 414 -9.73 -21.48 -25.56
CA GLY A 414 -10.66 -21.86 -24.51
C GLY A 414 -10.26 -21.42 -23.10
N ASN A 415 -9.05 -20.90 -22.90
CA ASN A 415 -8.59 -20.34 -21.62
C ASN A 415 -9.13 -18.91 -21.39
N LEU A 416 -9.66 -18.26 -22.44
CA LEU A 416 -10.16 -16.89 -22.41
C LEU A 416 -11.59 -16.83 -21.83
N VAL A 417 -11.78 -17.35 -20.63
CA VAL A 417 -13.09 -17.55 -19.99
C VAL A 417 -13.90 -16.26 -19.74
N ASN A 418 -13.26 -15.11 -19.90
CA ASN A 418 -13.91 -13.79 -19.80
C ASN A 418 -14.38 -13.25 -21.15
N LEU A 419 -14.06 -13.94 -22.26
CA LEU A 419 -14.33 -13.45 -23.60
C LEU A 419 -15.85 -13.35 -23.86
N THR A 420 -16.28 -12.21 -24.37
CA THR A 420 -17.66 -11.92 -24.75
C THR A 420 -17.81 -11.82 -26.27
N TYR A 421 -16.74 -11.45 -26.96
CA TYR A 421 -16.72 -11.26 -28.41
C TYR A 421 -15.49 -11.94 -29.01
N LEU A 422 -15.70 -12.82 -29.98
CA LEU A 422 -14.67 -13.49 -30.77
C LEU A 422 -14.98 -13.40 -32.26
N SER A 423 -14.10 -12.73 -33.00
CA SER A 423 -14.22 -12.56 -34.44
C SER A 423 -12.93 -12.96 -35.16
N LEU A 424 -13.01 -14.05 -35.93
CA LEU A 424 -11.91 -14.61 -36.75
C LEU A 424 -12.29 -14.68 -38.24
N TRP A 425 -13.40 -14.04 -38.66
CA TRP A 425 -13.93 -14.16 -40.01
C TRP A 425 -12.99 -13.53 -41.06
N ASP A 426 -13.14 -13.98 -42.30
CA ASP A 426 -12.34 -13.56 -43.46
C ASP A 426 -10.82 -13.74 -43.19
N ASN A 427 -10.43 -15.03 -43.12
CA ASN A 427 -9.05 -15.47 -42.96
C ASN A 427 -8.80 -16.78 -43.78
N LYS A 428 -7.64 -17.37 -43.61
CA LYS A 428 -7.26 -18.65 -44.26
C LYS A 428 -7.09 -19.76 -43.20
N LEU A 429 -7.83 -19.71 -42.09
CA LEU A 429 -7.74 -20.66 -40.98
C LEU A 429 -8.20 -22.05 -41.44
N THR A 430 -7.45 -23.07 -41.06
CA THR A 430 -7.65 -24.48 -41.44
C THR A 430 -7.89 -25.34 -40.18
N GLY A 431 -8.00 -26.67 -40.36
CA GLY A 431 -8.21 -27.59 -39.26
C GLY A 431 -9.63 -27.53 -38.70
N SER A 432 -9.87 -28.12 -37.54
CA SER A 432 -11.16 -28.19 -36.93
C SER A 432 -11.38 -27.08 -35.88
N ILE A 433 -12.66 -26.75 -35.65
CA ILE A 433 -13.01 -25.89 -34.51
C ILE A 433 -12.68 -26.67 -33.23
N PRO A 434 -11.82 -26.12 -32.34
CA PRO A 434 -11.44 -26.82 -31.13
C PRO A 434 -12.62 -26.90 -30.15
N ARG A 435 -12.81 -28.07 -29.50
CA ARG A 435 -13.89 -28.27 -28.53
C ARG A 435 -13.79 -27.32 -27.33
N GLU A 436 -12.58 -26.86 -27.00
CA GLU A 436 -12.26 -25.93 -25.92
C GLU A 436 -12.95 -24.57 -26.09
N ILE A 437 -13.46 -24.26 -27.33
CA ILE A 437 -14.27 -23.04 -27.54
C ILE A 437 -15.53 -23.04 -26.67
N GLY A 438 -16.06 -24.24 -26.34
CA GLY A 438 -17.19 -24.41 -25.43
C GLY A 438 -16.95 -23.98 -23.98
N ASN A 439 -15.71 -23.68 -23.61
CA ASN A 439 -15.35 -23.15 -22.28
C ASN A 439 -15.68 -21.65 -22.14
N LEU A 440 -15.93 -20.95 -23.26
CA LEU A 440 -16.14 -19.51 -23.31
C LEU A 440 -17.55 -19.12 -22.87
N SER A 441 -17.95 -19.49 -21.68
CA SER A 441 -19.34 -19.40 -21.20
C SER A 441 -19.95 -17.98 -21.19
N LYS A 442 -19.11 -16.93 -21.27
CA LYS A 442 -19.55 -15.53 -21.36
C LYS A 442 -19.71 -15.03 -22.80
N LEU A 443 -19.36 -15.86 -23.79
CA LEU A 443 -19.37 -15.43 -25.18
C LEU A 443 -20.78 -15.11 -25.65
N THR A 444 -20.95 -13.93 -26.28
CA THR A 444 -22.18 -13.45 -26.88
C THR A 444 -22.10 -13.40 -28.39
N TYR A 445 -20.92 -13.28 -28.95
CA TYR A 445 -20.68 -13.18 -30.39
C TYR A 445 -19.54 -14.10 -30.79
N LEU A 446 -19.80 -15.01 -31.75
CA LEU A 446 -18.82 -15.90 -32.37
C LEU A 446 -18.94 -15.85 -33.89
N SER A 447 -17.91 -15.34 -34.56
CA SER A 447 -17.83 -15.38 -36.02
C SER A 447 -16.54 -16.07 -36.49
N LEU A 448 -16.72 -17.19 -37.19
CA LEU A 448 -15.69 -17.96 -37.88
C LEU A 448 -15.93 -17.95 -39.40
N TRP A 449 -16.81 -17.07 -39.86
CA TRP A 449 -17.25 -16.95 -41.24
C TRP A 449 -16.06 -16.74 -42.19
N ASP A 450 -16.18 -17.29 -43.43
CA ASP A 450 -15.18 -17.14 -44.51
C ASP A 450 -13.76 -17.52 -44.07
N ASN A 451 -13.57 -18.84 -43.96
CA ASN A 451 -12.30 -19.49 -43.64
C ASN A 451 -12.19 -20.84 -44.38
N GLU A 452 -11.12 -21.59 -44.09
CA GLU A 452 -10.90 -22.93 -44.65
C GLU A 452 -11.07 -24.04 -43.60
N LEU A 453 -11.87 -23.81 -42.57
CA LEU A 453 -12.08 -24.74 -41.46
C LEU A 453 -12.74 -26.05 -41.95
N THR A 454 -12.30 -27.16 -41.39
CA THR A 454 -12.75 -28.51 -41.73
C THR A 454 -13.27 -29.27 -40.50
N GLY A 455 -13.62 -30.55 -40.66
CA GLY A 455 -14.13 -31.35 -39.55
C GLY A 455 -15.57 -31.00 -39.19
N SER A 456 -16.04 -31.37 -38.01
CA SER A 456 -17.42 -31.16 -37.56
C SER A 456 -17.52 -29.99 -36.56
N ILE A 457 -18.73 -29.45 -36.44
CA ILE A 457 -19.08 -28.54 -35.35
C ILE A 457 -19.02 -29.32 -34.03
N PRO A 458 -18.16 -28.94 -33.07
CA PRO A 458 -18.06 -29.64 -31.79
C PRO A 458 -19.33 -29.44 -30.96
N PRO A 459 -19.90 -30.52 -30.37
CA PRO A 459 -21.09 -30.40 -29.50
C PRO A 459 -20.92 -29.43 -28.33
N GLU A 460 -19.69 -29.21 -27.87
CA GLU A 460 -19.32 -28.29 -26.79
C GLU A 460 -19.72 -26.82 -27.09
N ILE A 461 -19.95 -26.46 -28.37
CA ILE A 461 -20.49 -25.13 -28.72
C ILE A 461 -21.85 -24.90 -28.02
N GLY A 462 -22.64 -25.98 -27.79
CA GLY A 462 -23.88 -25.88 -27.03
C GLY A 462 -23.75 -25.44 -25.57
N ASN A 463 -22.53 -25.33 -25.04
CA ASN A 463 -22.24 -24.80 -23.70
C ASN A 463 -22.21 -23.26 -23.64
N LEU A 464 -22.22 -22.59 -24.79
CA LEU A 464 -22.15 -21.13 -24.91
C LEU A 464 -23.51 -20.47 -24.64
N ASN A 465 -24.05 -20.71 -23.46
CA ASN A 465 -25.42 -20.36 -23.09
C ASN A 465 -25.80 -18.87 -23.27
N ASN A 466 -24.80 -17.96 -23.31
CA ASN A 466 -25.01 -16.53 -23.51
C ASN A 466 -24.89 -16.10 -24.98
N LEU A 467 -24.68 -17.03 -25.91
CA LEU A 467 -24.42 -16.70 -27.31
C LEU A 467 -25.68 -16.13 -27.98
N ILE A 468 -25.49 -14.97 -28.65
CA ILE A 468 -26.52 -14.24 -29.38
C ILE A 468 -26.31 -14.40 -30.89
N PHE A 469 -25.05 -14.42 -31.32
CA PHE A 469 -24.67 -14.53 -32.73
C PHE A 469 -23.68 -15.66 -32.93
N LEU A 470 -23.95 -16.55 -33.85
CA LEU A 470 -23.07 -17.63 -34.29
C LEU A 470 -23.03 -17.68 -35.82
N SER A 471 -21.83 -17.48 -36.39
CA SER A 471 -21.59 -17.73 -37.81
C SER A 471 -20.34 -18.60 -38.03
N ILE A 472 -20.56 -19.75 -38.69
CA ILE A 472 -19.51 -20.67 -39.14
C ILE A 472 -19.61 -20.83 -40.68
N SER A 473 -20.38 -19.98 -41.34
CA SER A 473 -20.63 -20.02 -42.78
C SER A 473 -19.37 -19.84 -43.61
N GLU A 474 -19.44 -20.17 -44.89
CA GLU A 474 -18.30 -20.06 -45.86
C GLU A 474 -17.07 -20.79 -45.33
N ASN A 475 -17.19 -22.11 -45.11
CA ASN A 475 -16.10 -22.98 -44.66
C ASN A 475 -16.19 -24.35 -45.35
N LYS A 476 -15.39 -25.30 -44.89
CA LYS A 476 -15.42 -26.71 -45.35
C LYS A 476 -15.85 -27.65 -44.21
N ILE A 477 -16.71 -27.14 -43.32
CA ILE A 477 -17.23 -27.88 -42.17
C ILE A 477 -18.15 -29.00 -42.66
N ASN A 478 -17.91 -30.20 -42.18
CA ASN A 478 -18.67 -31.39 -42.51
C ASN A 478 -19.32 -32.04 -41.28
N GLY A 479 -19.87 -33.24 -41.47
CA GLY A 479 -20.56 -33.93 -40.37
C GLY A 479 -21.98 -33.42 -40.16
N HIS A 480 -22.50 -33.63 -38.97
CA HIS A 480 -23.86 -33.28 -38.63
C HIS A 480 -23.97 -31.98 -37.85
N ILE A 481 -25.11 -31.32 -37.96
CA ILE A 481 -25.43 -30.23 -37.03
C ILE A 481 -25.66 -30.86 -35.64
N PRO A 482 -24.89 -30.49 -34.59
CA PRO A 482 -25.05 -31.10 -33.27
C PRO A 482 -26.36 -30.63 -32.61
N LEU A 483 -27.07 -31.57 -31.96
CA LEU A 483 -28.34 -31.26 -31.28
C LEU A 483 -28.14 -30.28 -30.13
N GLU A 484 -26.95 -30.22 -29.55
CA GLU A 484 -26.54 -29.32 -28.46
C GLU A 484 -26.64 -27.85 -28.85
N LEU A 485 -26.66 -27.52 -30.18
CA LEU A 485 -26.95 -26.14 -30.62
C LEU A 485 -28.30 -25.63 -30.12
N GLY A 486 -29.30 -26.55 -29.92
CA GLY A 486 -30.57 -26.20 -29.32
C GLY A 486 -30.54 -25.71 -27.87
N ASN A 487 -29.39 -25.81 -27.20
CA ASN A 487 -29.18 -25.25 -25.85
C ASN A 487 -28.93 -23.73 -25.86
N LEU A 488 -28.65 -23.15 -27.03
CA LEU A 488 -28.30 -21.73 -27.18
C LEU A 488 -29.56 -20.83 -27.18
N VAL A 489 -30.34 -20.89 -26.13
CA VAL A 489 -31.70 -20.27 -26.06
C VAL A 489 -31.70 -18.74 -26.23
N HIS A 490 -30.56 -18.07 -26.11
CA HIS A 490 -30.41 -16.64 -26.37
C HIS A 490 -30.02 -16.31 -27.82
N LEU A 491 -29.79 -17.34 -28.65
CA LEU A 491 -29.30 -17.13 -30.00
C LEU A 491 -30.34 -16.39 -30.85
N ASN A 492 -29.90 -15.31 -31.48
CA ASN A 492 -30.68 -14.51 -32.40
C ASN A 492 -30.35 -14.83 -33.88
N SER A 493 -29.06 -15.15 -34.15
CA SER A 493 -28.60 -15.41 -35.52
C SER A 493 -27.75 -16.68 -35.56
N LEU A 494 -28.10 -17.61 -36.45
CA LEU A 494 -27.39 -18.85 -36.74
C LEU A 494 -27.05 -18.94 -38.24
N GLY A 495 -25.80 -18.77 -38.60
CA GLY A 495 -25.27 -18.92 -39.96
C GLY A 495 -24.35 -20.15 -40.07
N LEU A 496 -24.78 -21.14 -40.84
CA LEU A 496 -24.02 -22.36 -41.17
C LEU A 496 -23.95 -22.62 -42.69
N PHE A 497 -24.36 -21.66 -43.51
CA PHE A 497 -24.44 -21.78 -44.95
C PHE A 497 -23.05 -21.91 -45.62
N ASN A 498 -23.05 -22.40 -46.85
CA ASN A 498 -21.83 -22.63 -47.63
C ASN A 498 -20.81 -23.49 -46.88
N ASN A 499 -21.23 -24.72 -46.57
CA ASN A 499 -20.45 -25.74 -45.89
C ASN A 499 -20.70 -27.14 -46.53
N GLU A 500 -20.16 -28.18 -45.96
CA GLU A 500 -20.35 -29.58 -46.36
C GLU A 500 -21.19 -30.38 -45.31
N LEU A 501 -22.06 -29.70 -44.56
CA LEU A 501 -22.88 -30.29 -43.48
C LEU A 501 -23.84 -31.35 -44.03
N LYS A 502 -23.97 -32.48 -43.33
CA LYS A 502 -24.75 -33.67 -43.71
C LYS A 502 -25.78 -34.02 -42.64
N GLY A 503 -26.64 -34.98 -42.98
CA GLY A 503 -27.66 -35.47 -42.08
C GLY A 503 -28.85 -34.52 -41.90
N SER A 504 -29.69 -34.77 -40.92
CA SER A 504 -30.91 -34.00 -40.69
C SER A 504 -30.67 -32.73 -39.86
N ILE A 505 -31.53 -31.75 -40.06
CA ILE A 505 -31.65 -30.60 -39.15
C ILE A 505 -32.21 -31.15 -37.83
N PRO A 506 -31.51 -30.92 -36.67
CA PRO A 506 -32.01 -31.37 -35.37
C PRO A 506 -33.31 -30.64 -34.97
N SER A 507 -34.28 -31.36 -34.37
CA SER A 507 -35.49 -30.78 -33.83
C SER A 507 -35.23 -29.74 -32.74
N GLU A 508 -34.13 -29.89 -32.02
CA GLU A 508 -33.67 -29.02 -30.94
C GLU A 508 -33.43 -27.57 -31.39
N ILE A 509 -33.21 -27.35 -32.71
CA ILE A 509 -33.12 -25.97 -33.25
C ILE A 509 -34.44 -25.20 -33.01
N GLY A 510 -35.60 -25.89 -32.91
CA GLY A 510 -36.85 -25.29 -32.51
C GLY A 510 -36.90 -24.71 -31.10
N ASN A 511 -35.93 -25.04 -30.23
CA ASN A 511 -35.83 -24.45 -28.90
C ASN A 511 -35.29 -23.00 -28.93
N LEU A 512 -34.73 -22.55 -30.07
CA LEU A 512 -34.09 -21.23 -30.21
C LEU A 512 -35.14 -20.13 -30.47
N THR A 513 -36.07 -19.94 -29.54
CA THR A 513 -37.24 -19.06 -29.69
C THR A 513 -36.93 -17.59 -29.95
N ASN A 514 -35.67 -17.15 -29.69
CA ASN A 514 -35.19 -15.81 -29.99
C ASN A 514 -34.60 -15.67 -31.41
N LEU A 515 -34.55 -16.77 -32.19
CA LEU A 515 -33.88 -16.77 -33.48
C LEU A 515 -34.67 -15.92 -34.50
N THR A 516 -33.96 -14.98 -35.14
CA THR A 516 -34.47 -14.14 -36.24
C THR A 516 -33.84 -14.50 -37.59
N TYR A 517 -32.62 -15.06 -37.56
CA TYR A 517 -31.88 -15.47 -38.74
C TYR A 517 -31.46 -16.93 -38.65
N LEU A 518 -31.87 -17.76 -39.64
CA LEU A 518 -31.42 -19.13 -39.82
C LEU A 518 -30.94 -19.33 -41.26
N GLY A 519 -29.64 -19.44 -41.47
CA GLY A 519 -28.99 -19.69 -42.77
C GLY A 519 -28.33 -21.06 -42.81
N LEU A 520 -28.93 -22.04 -43.46
CA LEU A 520 -28.40 -23.40 -43.66
C LEU A 520 -28.18 -23.74 -45.13
N PHE A 521 -28.36 -22.79 -46.04
CA PHE A 521 -28.28 -23.00 -47.48
C PHE A 521 -26.89 -23.43 -47.96
N ASN A 522 -26.85 -24.03 -49.14
CA ASN A 522 -25.63 -24.54 -49.74
C ASN A 522 -24.87 -25.51 -48.80
N ASN A 523 -25.54 -26.61 -48.45
CA ASN A 523 -25.02 -27.73 -47.67
C ASN A 523 -25.46 -29.07 -48.29
N GLU A 524 -25.16 -30.18 -47.66
CA GLU A 524 -25.59 -31.53 -48.07
C GLU A 524 -26.65 -32.10 -47.08
N LEU A 525 -27.46 -31.24 -46.44
CA LEU A 525 -28.44 -31.63 -45.45
C LEU A 525 -29.57 -32.49 -46.06
N THR A 526 -29.99 -33.53 -45.35
CA THR A 526 -30.98 -34.50 -45.73
C THR A 526 -32.14 -34.57 -44.73
N GLY A 527 -33.14 -35.44 -44.96
CA GLY A 527 -34.29 -35.57 -44.07
C GLY A 527 -35.31 -34.44 -44.27
N GLY A 528 -36.30 -34.38 -43.40
CA GLY A 528 -37.31 -33.33 -43.41
C GLY A 528 -36.96 -32.12 -42.55
N ILE A 529 -37.69 -31.03 -42.73
CA ILE A 529 -37.63 -29.90 -41.81
C ILE A 529 -38.42 -30.31 -40.54
N PRO A 530 -37.81 -30.27 -39.36
CA PRO A 530 -38.50 -30.60 -38.12
C PRO A 530 -39.68 -29.69 -37.84
N SER A 531 -40.79 -30.25 -37.30
CA SER A 531 -42.01 -29.49 -36.99
C SER A 531 -41.78 -28.37 -35.97
N GLU A 532 -40.79 -28.53 -35.09
CA GLU A 532 -40.41 -27.58 -34.06
C GLU A 532 -39.85 -26.27 -34.62
N ILE A 533 -39.32 -26.29 -35.85
CA ILE A 533 -38.81 -25.08 -36.54
C ILE A 533 -39.96 -24.06 -36.77
N TRP A 534 -41.21 -24.56 -37.00
CA TRP A 534 -42.35 -23.69 -37.24
C TRP A 534 -42.89 -22.99 -35.98
N GLU A 535 -42.32 -23.30 -34.82
CA GLU A 535 -42.58 -22.58 -33.58
C GLU A 535 -41.72 -21.31 -33.40
N LEU A 536 -40.74 -21.09 -34.29
CA LEU A 536 -39.83 -19.94 -34.24
C LEU A 536 -40.53 -18.68 -34.80
N LYS A 537 -41.43 -18.10 -34.01
CA LYS A 537 -42.30 -16.98 -34.40
C LYS A 537 -41.58 -15.66 -34.67
N ASN A 538 -40.32 -15.52 -34.21
CA ASN A 538 -39.50 -14.32 -34.39
C ASN A 538 -38.63 -14.38 -35.66
N MET A 539 -38.73 -15.47 -36.45
CA MET A 539 -37.87 -15.68 -37.61
C MET A 539 -38.16 -14.65 -38.72
N GLU A 540 -37.14 -13.95 -39.17
CA GLU A 540 -37.17 -12.97 -40.26
C GLU A 540 -36.49 -13.50 -41.53
N PHE A 541 -35.37 -14.21 -41.34
CA PHE A 541 -34.58 -14.80 -42.43
C PHE A 541 -34.52 -16.31 -42.25
N PHE A 542 -35.09 -17.04 -43.18
CA PHE A 542 -35.11 -18.50 -43.17
C PHE A 542 -34.64 -19.03 -44.52
N ARG A 543 -33.42 -19.48 -44.59
CA ARG A 543 -32.76 -19.86 -45.83
C ARG A 543 -32.20 -21.28 -45.75
N LEU A 544 -32.82 -22.24 -46.54
CA LEU A 544 -32.44 -23.65 -46.61
C LEU A 544 -32.14 -24.12 -48.03
N GLU A 545 -32.13 -23.23 -49.00
CA GLU A 545 -31.94 -23.59 -50.40
C GLU A 545 -30.64 -24.32 -50.65
N ASN A 546 -30.60 -25.08 -51.78
CA ASN A 546 -29.46 -25.86 -52.20
C ASN A 546 -29.02 -26.89 -51.13
N ASN A 547 -29.91 -27.76 -50.74
CA ASN A 547 -29.69 -28.91 -49.86
C ASN A 547 -30.36 -30.18 -50.49
N GLN A 548 -30.40 -31.26 -49.73
CA GLN A 548 -31.03 -32.52 -50.13
C GLN A 548 -32.23 -32.86 -49.25
N LEU A 549 -32.92 -31.83 -48.70
CA LEU A 549 -34.07 -31.98 -47.83
C LEU A 549 -35.24 -32.62 -48.58
N ILE A 550 -35.97 -33.52 -47.91
CA ILE A 550 -37.09 -34.32 -48.44
C ILE A 550 -38.34 -34.12 -47.59
N ASN A 551 -39.37 -34.89 -47.87
CA ASN A 551 -40.68 -34.94 -47.22
C ASN A 551 -41.56 -33.73 -47.53
N ASP A 552 -42.73 -33.73 -46.91
CA ASP A 552 -43.75 -32.70 -47.12
C ASP A 552 -43.41 -31.45 -46.27
N ILE A 553 -43.79 -30.30 -46.81
CA ILE A 553 -43.76 -29.05 -46.07
C ILE A 553 -45.09 -28.90 -45.35
N PRO A 554 -45.19 -28.81 -44.04
CA PRO A 554 -46.43 -28.78 -43.33
C PRO A 554 -47.15 -27.43 -43.46
N GLU A 555 -48.50 -27.43 -43.36
CA GLU A 555 -49.36 -26.24 -43.41
C GLU A 555 -49.02 -25.25 -42.24
N SER A 556 -48.47 -25.72 -41.14
CA SER A 556 -47.99 -24.85 -40.02
C SER A 556 -46.95 -23.80 -40.45
N LEU A 557 -46.26 -24.01 -41.57
CA LEU A 557 -45.44 -22.99 -42.19
C LEU A 557 -46.25 -21.69 -42.42
N CYS A 558 -47.51 -21.78 -42.82
CA CYS A 558 -48.37 -20.62 -43.13
C CYS A 558 -48.81 -19.82 -41.89
N GLU A 559 -48.46 -20.28 -40.67
CA GLU A 559 -48.72 -19.54 -39.44
C GLU A 559 -47.61 -18.50 -39.19
N LEU A 560 -46.50 -18.58 -39.93
CA LEU A 560 -45.42 -17.61 -39.87
C LEU A 560 -45.74 -16.39 -40.74
N ASP A 561 -45.49 -15.18 -40.24
CA ASP A 561 -45.79 -13.92 -40.97
C ASP A 561 -44.64 -13.55 -41.91
N TYR A 562 -44.48 -14.33 -42.99
CA TYR A 562 -43.46 -14.11 -44.00
C TYR A 562 -43.98 -13.43 -45.25
N ASN A 563 -43.14 -12.61 -45.86
CA ASN A 563 -43.33 -12.22 -47.26
C ASN A 563 -42.78 -13.32 -48.18
N TRP A 564 -43.63 -14.33 -48.46
CA TRP A 564 -43.29 -15.51 -49.25
C TRP A 564 -42.79 -15.21 -50.70
N SER A 565 -43.05 -14.02 -51.21
CA SER A 565 -42.55 -13.57 -52.52
C SER A 565 -41.09 -13.08 -52.50
N ASN A 566 -40.56 -12.81 -51.33
CA ASN A 566 -39.21 -12.28 -51.17
C ASN A 566 -38.19 -13.39 -50.84
N THR A 567 -37.54 -13.94 -51.86
CA THR A 567 -36.57 -15.03 -51.75
C THR A 567 -35.29 -14.64 -51.00
N THR A 568 -35.09 -13.36 -50.67
CA THR A 568 -34.00 -12.90 -49.80
C THR A 568 -34.26 -13.30 -48.35
N PHE A 569 -35.49 -13.23 -47.90
CA PHE A 569 -35.90 -13.52 -46.52
C PHE A 569 -36.31 -14.97 -46.31
N PHE A 570 -37.02 -15.56 -47.27
CA PHE A 570 -37.44 -16.94 -47.21
C PHE A 570 -37.05 -17.69 -48.50
N ASN A 571 -36.27 -18.74 -48.38
CA ASN A 571 -35.89 -19.56 -49.51
C ASN A 571 -35.66 -21.03 -49.11
N ILE A 572 -36.37 -21.94 -49.71
CA ILE A 572 -36.25 -23.40 -49.55
C ILE A 572 -36.02 -24.10 -50.89
N SER A 573 -35.70 -23.34 -51.94
CA SER A 573 -35.52 -23.87 -53.30
C SER A 573 -34.36 -24.86 -53.42
N ASN A 574 -34.32 -25.60 -54.54
CA ASN A 574 -33.27 -26.58 -54.80
C ASN A 574 -33.14 -27.62 -53.68
N ASN A 575 -34.24 -28.17 -53.23
CA ASN A 575 -34.36 -29.31 -52.33
C ASN A 575 -35.25 -30.40 -52.98
N GLN A 576 -35.54 -31.47 -52.29
CA GLN A 576 -36.27 -32.63 -52.80
C GLN A 576 -37.65 -32.78 -52.09
N PHE A 577 -38.30 -31.67 -51.71
CA PHE A 577 -39.59 -31.69 -51.06
C PHE A 577 -40.69 -32.28 -51.98
N SER A 578 -41.65 -32.94 -51.37
CA SER A 578 -42.78 -33.60 -52.05
C SER A 578 -44.11 -32.80 -51.90
N PRO A 579 -44.98 -32.77 -52.95
CA PRO A 579 -46.32 -32.22 -52.79
C PRO A 579 -47.20 -33.15 -51.91
N PRO A 580 -48.32 -32.63 -51.28
CA PRO A 580 -48.85 -31.27 -51.50
C PRO A 580 -48.03 -30.18 -50.77
N TYR A 581 -48.05 -28.98 -51.35
CA TYR A 581 -47.39 -27.81 -50.78
C TYR A 581 -48.39 -26.90 -50.09
N PRO A 582 -48.00 -26.22 -48.98
CA PRO A 582 -48.85 -25.27 -48.27
C PRO A 582 -49.36 -24.14 -49.15
N GLU A 583 -50.61 -23.71 -48.94
CA GLU A 583 -51.24 -22.68 -49.77
C GLU A 583 -50.49 -21.36 -49.81
N CYS A 584 -49.86 -20.95 -48.70
CA CYS A 584 -49.08 -19.70 -48.60
C CYS A 584 -47.85 -19.65 -49.50
N VAL A 585 -47.30 -20.80 -49.89
CA VAL A 585 -46.12 -20.88 -50.75
C VAL A 585 -46.41 -21.46 -52.13
N LYS A 586 -47.61 -21.95 -52.35
CA LYS A 586 -48.00 -22.67 -53.58
C LYS A 586 -47.81 -21.90 -54.88
N GLU A 587 -48.08 -20.60 -54.88
CA GLU A 587 -47.85 -19.73 -56.05
C GLU A 587 -46.36 -19.47 -56.30
N TYR A 588 -45.46 -19.54 -55.27
CA TYR A 588 -44.07 -19.25 -55.37
C TYR A 588 -43.17 -20.50 -55.50
N ILE A 589 -43.77 -21.68 -55.30
CA ILE A 589 -43.03 -22.96 -55.25
C ILE A 589 -42.35 -23.31 -56.55
N THR A 590 -42.93 -22.90 -57.70
CA THR A 590 -42.30 -23.08 -59.01
C THR A 590 -41.07 -22.26 -59.22
N ILE A 591 -40.92 -21.19 -58.45
CA ILE A 591 -39.71 -20.36 -58.36
C ILE A 591 -38.71 -20.96 -57.34
N MET A 592 -39.22 -21.51 -56.26
CA MET A 592 -38.44 -22.06 -55.15
C MET A 592 -38.02 -23.52 -55.34
N ILE A 593 -38.85 -24.33 -56.09
CA ILE A 593 -38.57 -25.73 -56.35
C ILE A 593 -38.83 -25.96 -57.89
N PRO A 594 -37.78 -25.89 -58.74
CA PRO A 594 -37.96 -26.12 -60.14
C PRO A 594 -38.54 -27.53 -60.40
N PRO A 595 -39.40 -27.67 -61.36
CA PRO A 595 -40.01 -28.95 -61.65
C PRO A 595 -38.95 -30.02 -61.95
N PHE A 596 -39.02 -31.15 -61.22
CA PHE A 596 -38.20 -32.32 -61.55
C PHE A 596 -38.43 -32.69 -63.05
N VAL A 597 -37.38 -32.54 -63.81
CA VAL A 597 -37.34 -33.10 -65.15
C VAL A 597 -37.17 -34.61 -64.98
N PHE A 598 -38.30 -35.32 -65.03
CA PHE A 598 -38.32 -36.78 -65.23
C PHE A 598 -37.63 -37.06 -66.58
N ASN A 599 -36.33 -37.26 -66.60
CA ASN A 599 -35.70 -37.92 -67.74
C ASN A 599 -36.25 -39.38 -67.76
N LYS A 600 -37.01 -39.70 -68.79
CA LYS A 600 -37.45 -41.04 -69.11
C LYS A 600 -36.34 -41.96 -69.46
#